data_5c002c58cb806a315fa678a88993b8f0
#
_entry.id   5c002c58cb806a315fa678a88993b8f0
#
_cell.length_a   1.000
_cell.length_b   1.000
_cell.length_c   1.000
_cell.angle_alpha   90.00
_cell.angle_beta   90.00
_cell.angle_gamma   90.00
#
_symmetry.space_group_name_H-M   'P 1'
#
loop_
_entity.id
_entity.type
_entity.pdbx_description
1 polymer ?
#
loop_
_entity_poly.entity_id
_entity_poly.type
_entity_poly.pdbx_seq_one_letter_code
_entity_poly.pdbx_strand_id
1 'polypeptide(L)'
;MFEKFFGLTENPFNLTPDPKYLYLSEIHKEAIAHLRYGISERKGFVLLTGEVGAGKTTVCRAMLGAMSSETRTALIFNPTLTDIELLQSINQDFGLSAAEKSKKALLDELNAFLLKVRQESGNAVLVIDECQNLTPEVLEQIRLLSNLETEKEKLLQIIMIGQPELNTVLAAPSLRQINDRIVLRYHMGLLSRADTRDYITHRLMVAGSHGDIKFTAPAVSIIYAYSIGLPRRINAAAERCLLIAFLKGRHTIDRRIAREALKELKGEHHAAPVYKRYAMSLAALCLVLMAGLALLRFDFFGLVGEREGMAKIAEHAQPKHEFIIRRDDWTISDYIAAQNLLLQLPVMKSTDAVLNLHPAPECLKDIGRPLIASINGGYCVVHHAGADSIWVTGRDRAVIEMPLSRFAGVYRWNIFVRYRKGAPEQIYRMADTGERVRWIQSVLKRAGYMKMDPSGVYGVETAAGIEKLQEAFGLSRDGVVGSETLALINVIGRGKP
;
A
#
# COMPACT_ATOMS: atom_id res chain seq x y z
N MET A 1 19.23 6.69 -23.26
CA MET A 1 18.96 7.93 -24.05
C MET A 1 19.12 9.19 -23.19
N PHE A 2 18.49 9.27 -22.02
CA PHE A 2 18.64 10.38 -21.08
C PHE A 2 20.01 10.39 -20.39
N GLU A 3 20.67 9.24 -20.24
CA GLU A 3 21.99 9.12 -19.63
C GLU A 3 23.02 10.01 -20.37
N LYS A 4 23.04 9.97 -21.70
CA LYS A 4 23.93 10.80 -22.50
C LYS A 4 23.65 12.31 -22.35
N PHE A 5 22.38 12.68 -22.22
CA PHE A 5 21.98 14.09 -22.02
C PHE A 5 22.49 14.61 -20.68
N PHE A 6 22.44 13.79 -19.64
CA PHE A 6 22.88 14.15 -18.30
C PHE A 6 24.38 13.83 -18.04
N GLY A 7 25.12 13.33 -19.02
CA GLY A 7 26.52 12.93 -18.85
C GLY A 7 26.69 11.73 -17.90
N LEU A 8 25.66 10.88 -17.76
CA LEU A 8 25.70 9.70 -16.91
C LEU A 8 26.25 8.50 -17.68
N THR A 9 27.02 7.66 -17.02
CA THR A 9 27.55 6.40 -17.56
C THR A 9 26.49 5.32 -17.68
N GLU A 10 25.47 5.37 -16.80
CA GLU A 10 24.35 4.42 -16.74
C GLU A 10 23.16 5.02 -16.00
N ASN A 11 22.02 4.29 -15.94
CA ASN A 11 20.83 4.71 -15.19
C ASN A 11 21.10 4.62 -13.66
N PRO A 12 21.14 5.77 -12.96
CA PRO A 12 21.40 5.79 -11.51
C PRO A 12 20.30 5.15 -10.67
N PHE A 13 19.09 5.04 -11.19
CA PHE A 13 17.91 4.60 -10.45
C PHE A 13 17.37 3.25 -10.90
N ASN A 14 18.21 2.42 -11.50
CA ASN A 14 17.85 1.06 -11.86
C ASN A 14 17.30 0.31 -10.64
N LEU A 15 16.25 -0.48 -10.84
CA LEU A 15 15.58 -1.25 -9.78
C LEU A 15 16.33 -2.53 -9.43
N THR A 16 17.21 -3.01 -10.31
CA THR A 16 18.05 -4.18 -10.03
C THR A 16 19.06 -3.83 -8.93
N PRO A 17 19.15 -4.63 -7.87
CA PRO A 17 20.14 -4.40 -6.80
C PRO A 17 21.57 -4.48 -7.34
N ASP A 18 22.32 -3.40 -7.17
CA ASP A 18 23.75 -3.33 -7.51
C ASP A 18 24.52 -2.81 -6.28
N PRO A 19 25.46 -3.59 -5.72
CA PRO A 19 26.22 -3.22 -4.52
C PRO A 19 26.95 -1.88 -4.62
N LYS A 20 27.39 -1.46 -5.81
CA LYS A 20 28.08 -0.17 -6.00
C LYS A 20 27.22 1.05 -5.65
N TYR A 21 25.89 0.91 -5.75
CA TYR A 21 24.93 1.95 -5.40
C TYR A 21 24.48 1.92 -3.94
N LEU A 22 25.13 1.11 -3.11
CA LEU A 22 24.78 1.03 -1.71
C LEU A 22 25.05 2.37 -1.00
N TYR A 23 24.00 3.01 -0.55
CA TYR A 23 24.05 4.17 0.32
C TYR A 23 23.85 3.73 1.77
N LEU A 24 24.85 3.94 2.60
CA LEU A 24 24.83 3.57 4.01
C LEU A 24 24.29 4.73 4.86
N SER A 25 22.99 4.82 5.04
CA SER A 25 22.39 5.67 6.07
C SER A 25 22.70 5.13 7.47
N GLU A 26 22.45 5.91 8.52
CA GLU A 26 22.63 5.44 9.91
C GLU A 26 21.85 4.15 10.19
N ILE A 27 20.60 4.03 9.70
CA ILE A 27 19.79 2.83 9.83
C ILE A 27 20.46 1.60 9.19
N HIS A 28 21.10 1.78 8.03
CA HIS A 28 21.85 0.71 7.37
C HIS A 28 23.11 0.33 8.13
N LYS A 29 23.84 1.32 8.68
CA LYS A 29 25.03 1.08 9.52
C LYS A 29 24.67 0.32 10.79
N GLU A 30 23.60 0.70 11.46
CA GLU A 30 23.07 -0.01 12.62
C GLU A 30 22.69 -1.46 12.28
N ALA A 31 21.96 -1.67 11.16
CA ALA A 31 21.62 -3.02 10.70
C ALA A 31 22.88 -3.87 10.50
N ILE A 32 23.90 -3.34 9.81
CA ILE A 32 25.19 -4.03 9.61
C ILE A 32 25.86 -4.32 10.95
N ALA A 33 25.87 -3.37 11.89
CA ALA A 33 26.48 -3.57 13.21
C ALA A 33 25.78 -4.70 13.98
N HIS A 34 24.46 -4.74 13.99
CA HIS A 34 23.66 -5.81 14.60
C HIS A 34 23.95 -7.18 13.99
N LEU A 35 23.97 -7.27 12.65
CA LEU A 35 24.27 -8.51 11.95
C LEU A 35 25.70 -9.00 12.24
N ARG A 36 26.69 -8.09 12.16
CA ARG A 36 28.10 -8.42 12.46
C ARG A 36 28.27 -8.88 13.90
N TYR A 37 27.66 -8.19 14.85
CA TYR A 37 27.70 -8.59 16.26
C TYR A 37 27.10 -10.00 16.45
N GLY A 38 25.95 -10.29 15.84
CA GLY A 38 25.33 -11.62 15.92
C GLY A 38 26.23 -12.73 15.37
N ILE A 39 26.94 -12.46 14.28
CA ILE A 39 27.85 -13.43 13.66
C ILE A 39 29.14 -13.60 14.48
N SER A 40 29.77 -12.50 14.90
CA SER A 40 31.04 -12.55 15.62
C SER A 40 30.89 -13.20 17.01
N GLU A 41 29.80 -12.90 17.68
CA GLU A 41 29.45 -13.46 19.00
C GLU A 41 28.79 -14.83 18.95
N ARG A 42 28.65 -15.43 17.76
CA ARG A 42 28.06 -16.76 17.53
C ARG A 42 26.70 -16.94 18.21
N LYS A 43 25.81 -15.93 18.07
CA LYS A 43 24.51 -15.90 18.75
C LYS A 43 23.48 -16.89 18.19
N GLY A 44 23.81 -17.60 17.11
CA GLY A 44 22.92 -18.58 16.46
C GLY A 44 21.91 -17.90 15.54
N PHE A 45 20.80 -17.40 16.06
CA PHE A 45 19.77 -16.75 15.24
C PHE A 45 19.79 -15.21 15.33
N VAL A 46 19.75 -14.59 14.15
CA VAL A 46 19.57 -13.14 13.99
C VAL A 46 18.39 -12.90 13.06
N LEU A 47 17.48 -12.02 13.42
CA LEU A 47 16.32 -11.63 12.63
C LEU A 47 16.45 -10.20 12.15
N LEU A 48 16.41 -10.00 10.82
CA LEU A 48 16.35 -8.70 10.18
C LEU A 48 14.99 -8.54 9.49
N THR A 49 14.16 -7.63 9.98
CA THR A 49 12.87 -7.31 9.35
C THR A 49 12.87 -5.91 8.77
N GLY A 50 11.93 -5.60 7.90
CA GLY A 50 11.72 -4.25 7.33
C GLY A 50 10.86 -4.32 6.08
N GLU A 51 10.37 -3.18 5.63
CA GLU A 51 9.47 -3.06 4.50
C GLU A 51 10.05 -3.60 3.17
N VAL A 52 9.15 -3.96 2.25
CA VAL A 52 9.54 -4.38 0.89
C VAL A 52 10.27 -3.24 0.18
N GLY A 53 11.48 -3.52 -0.31
CA GLY A 53 12.29 -2.50 -1.00
C GLY A 53 13.04 -1.54 -0.07
N ALA A 54 13.10 -1.82 1.25
CA ALA A 54 13.92 -1.07 2.21
C ALA A 54 15.44 -1.30 2.05
N GLY A 55 15.86 -2.34 1.31
CA GLY A 55 17.28 -2.62 1.07
C GLY A 55 17.88 -3.70 1.96
N LYS A 56 17.07 -4.50 2.67
CA LYS A 56 17.51 -5.58 3.57
C LYS A 56 18.54 -6.52 2.94
N THR A 57 18.18 -7.09 1.77
CA THR A 57 19.04 -8.00 1.02
C THR A 57 20.37 -7.35 0.60
N THR A 58 20.32 -6.07 0.19
CA THR A 58 21.50 -5.30 -0.23
C THR A 58 22.45 -5.07 0.94
N VAL A 59 21.90 -4.69 2.10
CA VAL A 59 22.67 -4.51 3.35
C VAL A 59 23.32 -5.81 3.78
N CYS A 60 22.58 -6.91 3.74
CA CYS A 60 23.12 -8.22 4.10
C CYS A 60 24.24 -8.65 3.16
N ARG A 61 24.07 -8.54 1.84
CA ARG A 61 25.12 -8.84 0.86
C ARG A 61 26.36 -7.99 1.05
N ALA A 62 26.20 -6.70 1.29
CA ALA A 62 27.33 -5.80 1.54
C ALA A 62 28.08 -6.16 2.81
N MET A 63 27.37 -6.52 3.87
CA MET A 63 27.95 -6.99 5.12
C MET A 63 28.75 -8.29 4.90
N LEU A 64 28.18 -9.27 4.22
CA LEU A 64 28.85 -10.55 3.92
C LEU A 64 30.09 -10.35 3.05
N GLY A 65 30.00 -9.50 2.02
CA GLY A 65 31.14 -9.17 1.16
C GLY A 65 32.30 -8.45 1.87
N ALA A 66 32.02 -7.86 3.02
CA ALA A 66 33.05 -7.22 3.87
C ALA A 66 33.57 -8.13 5.01
N MET A 67 33.12 -9.40 5.06
CA MET A 67 33.64 -10.37 6.05
C MET A 67 34.97 -10.99 5.62
N SER A 68 35.66 -11.57 6.59
CA SER A 68 36.91 -12.29 6.32
C SER A 68 36.68 -13.52 5.44
N SER A 69 37.71 -13.92 4.69
CA SER A 69 37.69 -15.14 3.87
C SER A 69 37.51 -16.43 4.68
N GLU A 70 37.70 -16.37 5.99
CA GLU A 70 37.48 -17.47 6.93
C GLU A 70 35.98 -17.71 7.21
N THR A 71 35.12 -16.77 6.85
CA THR A 71 33.65 -16.91 6.98
C THR A 71 33.07 -17.56 5.73
N ARG A 72 32.54 -18.77 5.90
CA ARG A 72 31.78 -19.46 4.84
C ARG A 72 30.33 -19.02 4.87
N THR A 73 29.77 -18.68 3.71
CA THR A 73 28.41 -18.14 3.62
C THR A 73 27.57 -18.97 2.67
N ALA A 74 26.31 -19.22 3.06
CA ALA A 74 25.27 -19.76 2.20
C ALA A 74 24.10 -18.77 2.15
N LEU A 75 23.54 -18.51 0.95
CA LEU A 75 22.48 -17.52 0.72
C LEU A 75 21.29 -18.14 -0.02
N ILE A 76 20.16 -18.22 0.65
CA ILE A 76 18.92 -18.74 0.10
C ILE A 76 17.99 -17.57 -0.18
N PHE A 77 17.71 -17.29 -1.47
CA PHE A 77 16.92 -16.12 -1.90
C PHE A 77 15.47 -16.43 -2.22
N ASN A 78 15.11 -17.66 -2.47
CA ASN A 78 13.73 -18.05 -2.77
C ASN A 78 13.34 -19.28 -1.96
N PRO A 79 12.73 -19.10 -0.80
CA PRO A 79 12.47 -20.20 0.13
C PRO A 79 11.19 -20.98 -0.15
N THR A 80 10.59 -20.92 -1.34
CA THR A 80 9.50 -21.81 -1.75
C THR A 80 10.05 -23.22 -2.04
N LEU A 81 10.73 -23.79 -1.05
CA LEU A 81 11.40 -25.08 -1.12
C LEU A 81 10.79 -26.02 -0.08
N THR A 82 10.84 -27.31 -0.36
CA THR A 82 10.61 -28.34 0.65
C THR A 82 11.80 -28.37 1.64
N ASP A 83 11.64 -29.05 2.75
CA ASP A 83 12.69 -29.20 3.77
C ASP A 83 13.96 -29.91 3.22
N ILE A 84 13.79 -30.84 2.29
CA ILE A 84 14.91 -31.54 1.61
C ILE A 84 15.58 -30.59 0.60
N GLU A 85 14.80 -29.89 -0.22
CA GLU A 85 15.35 -28.93 -1.21
C GLU A 85 16.10 -27.77 -0.51
N LEU A 86 15.63 -27.33 0.67
CA LEU A 86 16.35 -26.36 1.48
C LEU A 86 17.72 -26.88 1.88
N LEU A 87 17.83 -28.11 2.40
CA LEU A 87 19.10 -28.73 2.77
C LEU A 87 20.03 -28.92 1.57
N GLN A 88 19.48 -29.35 0.43
CA GLN A 88 20.22 -29.45 -0.81
C GLN A 88 20.81 -28.10 -1.24
N SER A 89 19.99 -27.06 -1.19
CA SER A 89 20.41 -25.69 -1.54
C SER A 89 21.48 -25.15 -0.59
N ILE A 90 21.35 -25.40 0.71
CA ILE A 90 22.34 -25.01 1.72
C ILE A 90 23.68 -25.72 1.46
N ASN A 91 23.66 -27.04 1.27
CA ASN A 91 24.86 -27.80 0.99
C ASN A 91 25.54 -27.34 -0.31
N GLN A 92 24.74 -27.14 -1.36
CA GLN A 92 25.22 -26.71 -2.66
C GLN A 92 25.90 -25.33 -2.57
N ASP A 93 25.32 -24.40 -1.81
CA ASP A 93 25.87 -23.05 -1.67
C ASP A 93 27.14 -23.01 -0.81
N PHE A 94 27.28 -23.95 0.15
CA PHE A 94 28.54 -24.20 0.83
C PHE A 94 29.57 -24.98 0.00
N GLY A 95 29.25 -25.36 -1.25
CA GLY A 95 30.13 -26.11 -2.15
C GLY A 95 30.19 -27.61 -1.86
N LEU A 96 29.17 -28.17 -1.18
CA LEU A 96 29.04 -29.58 -0.89
C LEU A 96 28.21 -30.30 -1.96
N SER A 97 28.39 -31.61 -2.11
CA SER A 97 27.57 -32.41 -3.02
C SER A 97 26.17 -32.59 -2.48
N ALA A 98 25.15 -32.22 -3.25
CA ALA A 98 23.74 -32.25 -2.82
C ALA A 98 22.84 -33.17 -3.65
N ALA A 99 23.37 -33.83 -4.70
CA ALA A 99 22.58 -34.64 -5.62
C ALA A 99 22.09 -35.96 -4.98
N GLU A 100 20.78 -36.24 -5.14
CA GLU A 100 20.13 -37.54 -4.81
C GLU A 100 20.40 -38.13 -3.41
N LYS A 101 20.67 -37.30 -2.40
CA LYS A 101 20.95 -37.74 -1.05
C LYS A 101 19.70 -37.75 -0.17
N SER A 102 19.65 -38.71 0.76
CA SER A 102 18.64 -38.68 1.82
C SER A 102 18.85 -37.46 2.74
N LYS A 103 17.75 -37.01 3.39
CA LYS A 103 17.79 -35.93 4.38
C LYS A 103 18.90 -36.15 5.43
N LYS A 104 19.06 -37.37 5.91
CA LYS A 104 20.09 -37.71 6.86
C LYS A 104 21.50 -37.51 6.29
N ALA A 105 21.75 -38.00 5.08
CA ALA A 105 23.06 -37.85 4.43
C ALA A 105 23.43 -36.39 4.20
N LEU A 106 22.45 -35.52 3.83
CA LEU A 106 22.64 -34.09 3.68
C LEU A 106 23.01 -33.42 5.02
N LEU A 107 22.34 -33.80 6.11
CA LEU A 107 22.65 -33.27 7.45
C LEU A 107 24.01 -33.73 7.96
N ASP A 108 24.36 -35.00 7.77
CA ASP A 108 25.64 -35.56 8.20
C ASP A 108 26.80 -34.88 7.47
N GLU A 109 26.68 -34.62 6.18
CA GLU A 109 27.68 -33.93 5.37
C GLU A 109 27.82 -32.44 5.78
N LEU A 110 26.68 -31.75 5.99
CA LEU A 110 26.67 -30.39 6.48
C LEU A 110 27.37 -30.31 7.84
N ASN A 111 27.04 -31.21 8.76
CA ASN A 111 27.65 -31.22 10.10
C ASN A 111 29.16 -31.45 10.03
N ALA A 112 29.63 -32.41 9.22
CA ALA A 112 31.05 -32.67 9.01
C ALA A 112 31.78 -31.43 8.46
N PHE A 113 31.16 -30.74 7.49
CA PHE A 113 31.69 -29.49 6.94
C PHE A 113 31.77 -28.38 8.00
N LEU A 114 30.72 -28.16 8.79
CA LEU A 114 30.70 -27.13 9.83
C LEU A 114 31.75 -27.38 10.90
N LEU A 115 31.96 -28.64 11.30
CA LEU A 115 33.03 -29.04 12.24
C LEU A 115 34.41 -28.74 11.66
N LYS A 116 34.65 -29.01 10.38
CA LYS A 116 35.90 -28.70 9.69
C LYS A 116 36.14 -27.19 9.67
N VAL A 117 35.16 -26.39 9.24
CA VAL A 117 35.23 -24.91 9.26
C VAL A 117 35.59 -24.41 10.65
N ARG A 118 35.01 -25.01 11.68
CA ARG A 118 35.27 -24.62 13.08
C ARG A 118 36.71 -24.99 13.52
N GLN A 119 37.21 -26.16 13.14
CA GLN A 119 38.62 -26.58 13.41
C GLN A 119 39.63 -25.61 12.77
N GLU A 120 39.27 -25.06 11.60
CA GLU A 120 40.08 -24.05 10.90
C GLU A 120 39.88 -22.63 11.48
N SER A 121 39.26 -22.49 12.67
CA SER A 121 38.91 -21.22 13.31
C SER A 121 37.95 -20.34 12.52
N GLY A 122 37.34 -20.88 11.49
CA GLY A 122 36.38 -20.20 10.64
C GLY A 122 34.99 -20.04 11.27
N ASN A 123 34.08 -19.43 10.55
CA ASN A 123 32.67 -19.27 10.88
C ASN A 123 31.81 -19.66 9.70
N ALA A 124 30.61 -20.17 9.95
CA ALA A 124 29.63 -20.48 8.92
C ALA A 124 28.34 -19.67 9.13
N VAL A 125 27.86 -19.02 8.09
CA VAL A 125 26.69 -18.15 8.11
C VAL A 125 25.72 -18.58 7.02
N LEU A 126 24.50 -18.90 7.43
CA LEU A 126 23.35 -19.15 6.54
C LEU A 126 22.46 -17.93 6.54
N VAL A 127 22.23 -17.36 5.38
CA VAL A 127 21.26 -16.27 5.19
C VAL A 127 20.05 -16.81 4.42
N ILE A 128 18.89 -16.57 4.97
CA ILE A 128 17.62 -16.92 4.32
C ILE A 128 16.81 -15.64 4.15
N ASP A 129 16.56 -15.27 2.91
CA ASP A 129 15.76 -14.07 2.57
C ASP A 129 14.30 -14.45 2.34
N GLU A 130 13.40 -13.46 2.43
CA GLU A 130 11.94 -13.60 2.27
C GLU A 130 11.33 -14.68 3.18
N CYS A 131 11.82 -14.80 4.41
CA CYS A 131 11.42 -15.85 5.37
C CYS A 131 9.92 -15.87 5.71
N GLN A 132 9.15 -14.80 5.45
CA GLN A 132 7.70 -14.81 5.63
C GLN A 132 6.98 -15.76 4.67
N ASN A 133 7.65 -16.22 3.61
CA ASN A 133 7.11 -17.18 2.63
C ASN A 133 7.41 -18.63 2.99
N LEU A 134 8.13 -18.90 4.07
CA LEU A 134 8.48 -20.23 4.53
C LEU A 134 7.27 -20.94 5.13
N THR A 135 7.12 -22.23 4.82
CA THR A 135 6.14 -23.09 5.49
C THR A 135 6.59 -23.42 6.92
N PRO A 136 5.66 -23.78 7.82
CA PRO A 136 6.01 -24.20 9.18
C PRO A 136 7.01 -25.35 9.23
N GLU A 137 6.93 -26.30 8.28
CA GLU A 137 7.82 -27.46 8.18
C GLU A 137 9.25 -27.03 7.87
N VAL A 138 9.42 -26.06 6.96
CA VAL A 138 10.72 -25.51 6.59
C VAL A 138 11.30 -24.68 7.74
N LEU A 139 10.49 -23.89 8.44
CA LEU A 139 10.90 -23.18 9.64
C LEU A 139 11.36 -24.16 10.74
N GLU A 140 10.67 -25.27 10.92
CA GLU A 140 11.09 -26.31 11.85
C GLU A 140 12.43 -26.95 11.43
N GLN A 141 12.65 -27.19 10.13
CA GLN A 141 13.94 -27.66 9.63
C GLN A 141 15.06 -26.67 9.94
N ILE A 142 14.82 -25.37 9.77
CA ILE A 142 15.80 -24.31 10.13
C ILE A 142 16.09 -24.34 11.64
N ARG A 143 15.07 -24.56 12.48
CA ARG A 143 15.24 -24.76 13.91
C ARG A 143 16.15 -25.96 14.22
N LEU A 144 15.95 -27.08 13.51
CA LEU A 144 16.79 -28.27 13.69
C LEU A 144 18.25 -27.99 13.29
N LEU A 145 18.51 -27.22 12.25
CA LEU A 145 19.86 -26.80 11.86
C LEU A 145 20.58 -26.01 12.97
N SER A 146 19.87 -25.28 13.79
CA SER A 146 20.47 -24.54 14.91
C SER A 146 20.91 -25.45 16.07
N ASN A 147 20.58 -26.77 16.04
CA ASN A 147 21.11 -27.74 16.98
C ASN A 147 22.51 -28.25 16.59
N LEU A 148 23.02 -27.83 15.41
CA LEU A 148 24.40 -28.13 15.03
C LEU A 148 25.34 -27.24 15.89
N GLU A 149 25.81 -27.80 16.99
CA GLU A 149 26.61 -27.11 18.00
C GLU A 149 27.67 -28.06 18.60
N THR A 150 28.68 -27.46 19.18
CA THR A 150 29.59 -28.15 20.11
C THR A 150 29.13 -27.92 21.55
N GLU A 151 29.78 -28.51 22.53
CA GLU A 151 29.48 -28.24 23.94
C GLU A 151 29.59 -26.75 24.34
N LYS A 152 30.27 -25.93 23.53
CA LYS A 152 30.60 -24.53 23.88
C LYS A 152 29.95 -23.49 22.98
N GLU A 153 29.62 -23.82 21.74
CA GLU A 153 29.20 -22.80 20.78
C GLU A 153 28.43 -23.38 19.57
N LYS A 154 27.66 -22.51 18.90
CA LYS A 154 26.92 -22.81 17.68
C LYS A 154 27.86 -22.89 16.49
N LEU A 155 27.75 -23.96 15.69
CA LEU A 155 28.53 -24.14 14.48
C LEU A 155 28.00 -23.33 13.29
N LEU A 156 26.70 -23.05 13.25
CA LEU A 156 26.04 -22.33 12.18
C LEU A 156 25.35 -21.09 12.73
N GLN A 157 25.60 -19.92 12.13
CA GLN A 157 24.93 -18.68 12.40
C GLN A 157 23.83 -18.49 11.35
N ILE A 158 22.58 -18.26 11.75
CA ILE A 158 21.42 -18.18 10.85
C ILE A 158 20.88 -16.76 10.89
N ILE A 159 20.90 -16.09 9.73
CA ILE A 159 20.29 -14.78 9.54
C ILE A 159 18.98 -14.97 8.78
N MET A 160 17.88 -14.69 9.44
CA MET A 160 16.55 -14.68 8.84
C MET A 160 16.20 -13.25 8.42
N ILE A 161 15.93 -13.07 7.13
CA ILE A 161 15.50 -11.78 6.58
C ILE A 161 14.05 -11.90 6.12
N GLY A 162 13.23 -10.91 6.47
CA GLY A 162 11.84 -10.94 6.06
C GLY A 162 11.12 -9.60 6.15
N GLN A 163 9.87 -9.62 5.78
CA GLN A 163 8.95 -8.50 5.94
C GLN A 163 8.43 -8.46 7.39
N PRO A 164 7.79 -7.35 7.85
CA PRO A 164 7.26 -7.25 9.21
C PRO A 164 6.30 -8.38 9.59
N GLU A 165 5.58 -8.95 8.61
CA GLU A 165 4.67 -10.09 8.75
C GLU A 165 5.34 -11.33 9.32
N LEU A 166 6.65 -11.50 9.10
CA LEU A 166 7.43 -12.59 9.66
C LEU A 166 7.36 -12.62 11.19
N ASN A 167 7.27 -11.45 11.85
CA ASN A 167 7.10 -11.40 13.30
C ASN A 167 5.76 -12.04 13.73
N THR A 168 4.71 -11.86 12.95
CA THR A 168 3.40 -12.47 13.20
C THR A 168 3.45 -13.98 13.00
N VAL A 169 4.12 -14.44 11.94
CA VAL A 169 4.33 -15.87 11.67
C VAL A 169 5.09 -16.53 12.82
N LEU A 170 6.21 -15.93 13.25
CA LEU A 170 7.04 -16.45 14.34
C LEU A 170 6.35 -16.42 15.72
N ALA A 171 5.36 -15.55 15.91
CA ALA A 171 4.58 -15.49 17.15
C ALA A 171 3.55 -16.64 17.29
N ALA A 172 3.34 -17.44 16.24
CA ALA A 172 2.44 -18.58 16.29
C ALA A 172 2.89 -19.61 17.35
N PRO A 173 1.97 -20.21 18.12
CA PRO A 173 2.31 -21.19 19.18
C PRO A 173 3.16 -22.37 18.67
N SER A 174 2.92 -22.82 17.44
CA SER A 174 3.68 -23.89 16.79
C SER A 174 5.16 -23.54 16.53
N LEU A 175 5.50 -22.27 16.44
CA LEU A 175 6.84 -21.77 16.14
C LEU A 175 7.55 -21.13 17.35
N ARG A 176 6.97 -21.28 18.54
CA ARG A 176 7.52 -20.71 19.79
C ARG A 176 9.00 -21.09 19.99
N GLN A 177 9.37 -22.35 19.71
CA GLN A 177 10.74 -22.83 19.91
C GLN A 177 11.76 -22.13 19.01
N ILE A 178 11.42 -21.78 17.78
CA ILE A 178 12.30 -20.98 16.91
C ILE A 178 12.32 -19.53 17.36
N ASN A 179 11.16 -18.98 17.75
CA ASN A 179 11.02 -17.62 18.21
C ASN A 179 11.87 -17.32 19.45
N ASP A 180 11.92 -18.26 20.40
CA ASP A 180 12.71 -18.17 21.63
C ASP A 180 14.24 -18.28 21.37
N ARG A 181 14.65 -18.80 20.22
CA ARG A 181 16.07 -18.91 19.80
C ARG A 181 16.60 -17.66 19.11
N ILE A 182 15.72 -16.75 18.69
CA ILE A 182 16.15 -15.50 18.04
C ILE A 182 16.65 -14.53 19.11
N VAL A 183 17.97 -14.44 19.23
CA VAL A 183 18.65 -13.64 20.26
C VAL A 183 18.71 -12.15 19.85
N LEU A 184 18.91 -11.88 18.57
CA LEU A 184 19.02 -10.53 18.05
C LEU A 184 17.93 -10.26 17.03
N ARG A 185 17.19 -9.15 17.22
CA ARG A 185 16.16 -8.67 16.31
C ARG A 185 16.45 -7.25 15.96
N TYR A 186 16.49 -6.97 14.68
CA TYR A 186 16.58 -5.61 14.18
C TYR A 186 15.50 -5.35 13.15
N HIS A 187 14.78 -4.26 13.33
CA HIS A 187 13.82 -3.80 12.34
C HIS A 187 14.40 -2.62 11.59
N MET A 188 14.67 -2.84 10.28
CA MET A 188 15.23 -1.81 9.42
C MET A 188 14.15 -0.80 9.03
N GLY A 189 14.29 0.40 9.56
CA GLY A 189 13.40 1.53 9.28
C GLY A 189 13.53 2.07 7.86
N LEU A 190 12.79 3.12 7.58
CA LEU A 190 12.78 3.82 6.31
C LEU A 190 13.76 5.01 6.33
N LEU A 191 14.27 5.39 5.16
CA LEU A 191 15.13 6.58 5.03
C LEU A 191 14.39 7.83 5.46
N SER A 192 15.06 8.70 6.20
CA SER A 192 14.56 10.04 6.51
C SER A 192 14.49 10.91 5.24
N ARG A 193 13.89 12.10 5.36
CA ARG A 193 13.90 13.07 4.26
C ARG A 193 15.33 13.55 3.92
N ALA A 194 16.19 13.68 4.92
CA ALA A 194 17.59 14.04 4.72
C ALA A 194 18.33 12.90 3.99
N ASP A 195 18.16 11.66 4.49
CA ASP A 195 18.75 10.48 3.84
C ASP A 195 18.22 10.30 2.41
N THR A 196 16.96 10.59 2.14
CA THR A 196 16.38 10.53 0.78
C THR A 196 17.11 11.47 -0.18
N ARG A 197 17.43 12.70 0.24
CA ARG A 197 18.21 13.65 -0.55
C ARG A 197 19.62 13.10 -0.81
N ASP A 198 20.28 12.63 0.23
CA ASP A 198 21.66 12.18 0.16
C ASP A 198 21.76 10.85 -0.63
N TYR A 199 20.75 9.98 -0.52
CA TYR A 199 20.59 8.78 -1.34
C TYR A 199 20.49 9.11 -2.84
N ILE A 200 19.64 10.05 -3.23
CA ILE A 200 19.49 10.49 -4.63
C ILE A 200 20.83 11.05 -5.14
N THR A 201 21.47 11.90 -4.35
CA THR A 201 22.75 12.52 -4.71
C THR A 201 23.85 11.46 -4.86
N HIS A 202 23.95 10.53 -3.91
CA HIS A 202 24.92 9.42 -3.94
C HIS A 202 24.76 8.58 -5.22
N ARG A 203 23.53 8.19 -5.59
CA ARG A 203 23.29 7.40 -6.79
C ARG A 203 23.66 8.14 -8.07
N LEU A 204 23.40 9.43 -8.15
CA LEU A 204 23.82 10.27 -9.26
C LEU A 204 25.35 10.34 -9.39
N MET A 205 26.06 10.50 -8.26
CA MET A 205 27.53 10.54 -8.24
C MET A 205 28.13 9.21 -8.71
N VAL A 206 27.61 8.08 -8.22
CA VAL A 206 28.06 6.73 -8.63
C VAL A 206 27.84 6.51 -10.13
N ALA A 207 26.76 7.06 -10.69
CA ALA A 207 26.47 7.01 -12.14
C ALA A 207 27.29 8.01 -12.97
N GLY A 208 28.23 8.75 -12.36
CA GLY A 208 29.13 9.67 -13.08
C GLY A 208 28.64 11.11 -13.17
N SER A 209 27.63 11.52 -12.42
CA SER A 209 27.23 12.93 -12.38
C SER A 209 28.27 13.79 -11.66
N HIS A 210 28.69 14.86 -12.30
CA HIS A 210 29.63 15.87 -11.74
C HIS A 210 28.92 17.05 -11.05
N GLY A 211 27.63 16.91 -10.70
CA GLY A 211 26.85 17.93 -9.99
C GLY A 211 25.99 18.81 -10.89
N ASP A 212 25.89 18.50 -12.19
CA ASP A 212 25.06 19.22 -13.14
C ASP A 212 23.57 18.95 -12.93
N ILE A 213 23.24 17.75 -12.42
CA ILE A 213 21.86 17.36 -12.10
C ILE A 213 21.52 17.80 -10.69
N LYS A 214 20.51 18.67 -10.54
CA LYS A 214 20.10 19.21 -9.25
C LYS A 214 18.65 18.90 -8.93
N PHE A 215 18.43 18.10 -7.88
CA PHE A 215 17.11 17.94 -7.26
C PHE A 215 16.92 19.04 -6.23
N THR A 216 15.96 19.95 -6.45
CA THR A 216 15.68 21.02 -5.49
C THR A 216 15.05 20.46 -4.21
N ALA A 217 15.22 21.14 -3.08
CA ALA A 217 14.63 20.71 -1.80
C ALA A 217 13.10 20.51 -1.86
N PRO A 218 12.30 21.32 -2.59
CA PRO A 218 10.88 21.03 -2.81
C PRO A 218 10.61 19.79 -3.64
N ALA A 219 11.47 19.44 -4.62
CA ALA A 219 11.34 18.21 -5.40
C ALA A 219 11.60 16.98 -4.54
N VAL A 220 12.69 17.00 -3.76
CA VAL A 220 13.02 15.92 -2.79
C VAL A 220 11.88 15.74 -1.79
N SER A 221 11.25 16.82 -1.31
CA SER A 221 10.11 16.72 -0.38
C SER A 221 8.92 16.00 -0.98
N ILE A 222 8.65 16.22 -2.26
CA ILE A 222 7.56 15.54 -2.98
C ILE A 222 7.90 14.07 -3.20
N ILE A 223 9.15 13.77 -3.58
CA ILE A 223 9.63 12.39 -3.72
C ILE A 223 9.53 11.65 -2.38
N TYR A 224 9.98 12.28 -1.30
CA TYR A 224 9.88 11.71 0.05
C TYR A 224 8.43 11.46 0.48
N ALA A 225 7.53 12.42 0.27
CA ALA A 225 6.12 12.26 0.60
C ALA A 225 5.44 11.08 -0.15
N TYR A 226 5.89 10.80 -1.37
CA TYR A 226 5.43 9.65 -2.15
C TYR A 226 6.06 8.34 -1.71
N SER A 227 7.38 8.34 -1.54
CA SER A 227 8.16 7.15 -1.25
C SER A 227 8.08 6.72 0.21
N ILE A 228 7.80 7.66 1.11
CA ILE A 228 7.87 7.51 2.58
C ILE A 228 9.27 7.01 3.00
N GLY A 229 10.31 7.35 2.21
CA GLY A 229 11.67 6.91 2.46
C GLY A 229 12.01 5.49 1.98
N LEU A 230 11.16 4.83 1.22
CA LEU A 230 11.44 3.51 0.63
C LEU A 230 12.36 3.63 -0.59
N PRO A 231 13.59 3.06 -0.58
CA PRO A 231 14.55 3.16 -1.67
C PRO A 231 13.99 2.79 -3.04
N ARG A 232 13.22 1.70 -3.12
CA ARG A 232 12.59 1.25 -4.36
C ARG A 232 11.64 2.29 -4.94
N ARG A 233 10.85 2.96 -4.10
CA ARG A 233 9.93 4.02 -4.53
C ARG A 233 10.68 5.32 -4.85
N ILE A 234 11.76 5.62 -4.12
CA ILE A 234 12.62 6.77 -4.42
C ILE A 234 13.22 6.60 -5.82
N ASN A 235 13.75 5.41 -6.14
CA ASN A 235 14.31 5.12 -7.46
C ASN A 235 13.29 5.35 -8.57
N ALA A 236 12.11 4.75 -8.46
CA ALA A 236 11.05 4.91 -9.46
C ALA A 236 10.66 6.39 -9.67
N ALA A 237 10.54 7.14 -8.58
CA ALA A 237 10.20 8.56 -8.64
C ALA A 237 11.33 9.42 -9.24
N ALA A 238 12.57 9.18 -8.83
CA ALA A 238 13.73 9.92 -9.30
C ALA A 238 14.04 9.64 -10.78
N GLU A 239 13.93 8.38 -11.22
CA GLU A 239 14.07 8.00 -12.64
C GLU A 239 13.02 8.70 -13.49
N ARG A 240 11.75 8.70 -13.07
CA ARG A 240 10.68 9.39 -13.79
C ARG A 240 10.93 10.90 -13.84
N CYS A 241 11.46 11.48 -12.76
CA CYS A 241 11.86 12.89 -12.75
C CYS A 241 12.97 13.19 -13.79
N LEU A 242 13.99 12.32 -13.90
CA LEU A 242 15.04 12.48 -14.91
C LEU A 242 14.47 12.40 -16.33
N LEU A 243 13.59 11.45 -16.59
CA LEU A 243 12.96 11.29 -17.89
C LEU A 243 12.19 12.55 -18.31
N ILE A 244 11.36 13.11 -17.41
CA ILE A 244 10.61 14.35 -17.70
C ILE A 244 11.55 15.55 -17.84
N ALA A 245 12.59 15.64 -17.02
CA ALA A 245 13.58 16.70 -17.13
C ALA A 245 14.32 16.65 -18.47
N PHE A 246 14.68 15.46 -18.96
CA PHE A 246 15.24 15.21 -20.27
C PHE A 246 14.29 15.68 -21.38
N LEU A 247 13.02 15.28 -21.37
CA LEU A 247 12.02 15.70 -22.34
C LEU A 247 11.84 17.22 -22.40
N LYS A 248 12.11 17.91 -21.28
CA LYS A 248 12.04 19.38 -21.18
C LYS A 248 13.38 20.08 -21.41
N GLY A 249 14.47 19.36 -21.70
CA GLY A 249 15.80 19.92 -21.87
C GLY A 249 16.36 20.60 -20.60
N ARG A 250 16.01 20.11 -19.38
CA ARG A 250 16.39 20.75 -18.10
C ARG A 250 17.25 19.84 -17.26
N HIS A 251 18.31 20.39 -16.64
CA HIS A 251 19.17 19.71 -15.69
C HIS A 251 18.71 19.86 -14.23
N THR A 252 17.78 20.80 -13.96
CA THR A 252 17.25 21.03 -12.62
C THR A 252 15.87 20.43 -12.47
N ILE A 253 15.73 19.51 -11.54
CA ILE A 253 14.48 18.87 -11.15
C ILE A 253 13.83 19.74 -10.07
N ASP A 254 12.83 20.50 -10.48
CA ASP A 254 12.06 21.40 -9.61
C ASP A 254 10.76 20.72 -9.13
N ARG A 255 10.00 21.48 -8.32
CA ARG A 255 8.71 21.05 -7.78
C ARG A 255 7.71 20.63 -8.88
N ARG A 256 7.74 21.27 -10.04
CA ARG A 256 6.79 20.99 -11.14
C ARG A 256 7.10 19.66 -11.80
N ILE A 257 8.37 19.41 -12.11
CA ILE A 257 8.85 18.15 -12.67
C ILE A 257 8.54 16.98 -11.71
N ALA A 258 8.82 17.14 -10.41
CA ALA A 258 8.54 16.10 -9.43
C ALA A 258 7.05 15.78 -9.32
N ARG A 259 6.16 16.79 -9.33
CA ARG A 259 4.71 16.56 -9.33
C ARG A 259 4.21 15.85 -10.58
N GLU A 260 4.72 16.21 -11.73
CA GLU A 260 4.39 15.61 -13.02
C GLU A 260 4.82 14.13 -13.04
N ALA A 261 6.05 13.85 -12.60
CA ALA A 261 6.58 12.49 -12.49
C ALA A 261 5.71 11.59 -11.60
N LEU A 262 5.26 12.11 -10.46
CA LEU A 262 4.42 11.33 -9.56
C LEU A 262 2.98 11.15 -10.06
N LYS A 263 2.44 12.07 -10.83
CA LYS A 263 1.15 11.90 -11.51
C LYS A 263 1.21 10.74 -12.50
N GLU A 264 2.26 10.68 -13.31
CA GLU A 264 2.47 9.57 -14.25
C GLU A 264 2.62 8.23 -13.53
N LEU A 265 3.41 8.17 -12.44
CA LEU A 265 3.60 6.93 -11.66
C LEU A 265 2.32 6.43 -10.99
N LYS A 266 1.40 7.34 -10.65
CA LYS A 266 0.07 6.98 -10.11
C LYS A 266 -0.93 6.57 -11.19
N GLY A 267 -0.55 6.56 -12.46
CA GLY A 267 -1.44 6.27 -13.58
C GLY A 267 -2.43 7.40 -13.89
N GLU A 268 -2.22 8.59 -13.32
CA GLU A 268 -3.02 9.79 -13.59
C GLU A 268 -2.59 10.39 -14.94
N HIS A 269 -2.83 9.68 -16.04
CA HIS A 269 -2.58 10.21 -17.37
C HIS A 269 -3.64 11.26 -17.69
N HIS A 270 -3.31 12.51 -17.56
CA HIS A 270 -4.04 13.56 -18.25
C HIS A 270 -3.52 13.61 -19.70
N ALA A 271 -4.25 13.02 -20.62
CA ALA A 271 -4.28 13.58 -21.95
C ALA A 271 -4.61 15.06 -21.76
N ALA A 272 -3.68 15.97 -22.07
CA ALA A 272 -3.95 17.40 -22.01
C ALA A 272 -5.22 17.65 -22.82
N PRO A 273 -6.30 18.16 -22.24
CA PRO A 273 -7.55 18.22 -22.95
C PRO A 273 -7.38 19.25 -24.06
N VAL A 274 -7.27 18.74 -25.29
CA VAL A 274 -7.18 19.54 -26.52
C VAL A 274 -8.32 20.57 -26.56
N TYR A 275 -9.44 20.27 -25.89
CA TYR A 275 -10.57 21.20 -25.80
C TYR A 275 -10.29 22.48 -24.99
N LYS A 276 -9.30 22.55 -24.06
CA LYS A 276 -8.98 23.81 -23.34
C LYS A 276 -8.49 24.89 -24.30
N ARG A 277 -7.78 24.53 -25.35
CA ARG A 277 -7.36 25.48 -26.41
C ARG A 277 -8.56 25.97 -27.23
N TYR A 278 -9.48 25.06 -27.52
CA TYR A 278 -10.71 25.41 -28.27
C TYR A 278 -11.76 26.09 -27.38
N ALA A 279 -11.83 25.77 -26.09
CA ALA A 279 -12.75 26.44 -25.17
C ALA A 279 -12.39 27.92 -24.93
N MET A 280 -11.10 28.28 -24.90
CA MET A 280 -10.68 29.68 -24.81
C MET A 280 -11.01 30.46 -26.09
N SER A 281 -10.78 29.86 -27.26
CA SER A 281 -11.14 30.49 -28.54
C SER A 281 -12.67 30.56 -28.75
N LEU A 282 -13.41 29.54 -28.30
CA LEU A 282 -14.88 29.55 -28.32
C LEU A 282 -15.45 30.58 -27.33
N ALA A 283 -14.90 30.72 -26.14
CA ALA A 283 -15.29 31.73 -25.17
C ALA A 283 -15.02 33.16 -25.68
N ALA A 284 -13.87 33.39 -26.34
CA ALA A 284 -13.54 34.65 -27.00
C ALA A 284 -14.53 34.95 -28.13
N LEU A 285 -14.87 33.94 -28.97
CA LEU A 285 -15.84 34.08 -30.04
C LEU A 285 -17.26 34.34 -29.49
N CYS A 286 -17.68 33.69 -28.40
CA CYS A 286 -18.96 33.98 -27.74
C CYS A 286 -19.02 35.40 -27.14
N LEU A 287 -17.89 35.90 -26.58
CA LEU A 287 -17.80 37.26 -26.08
C LEU A 287 -17.93 38.30 -27.20
N VAL A 288 -17.29 38.05 -28.34
CA VAL A 288 -17.40 38.92 -29.53
C VAL A 288 -18.81 38.91 -30.10
N LEU A 289 -19.45 37.72 -30.16
CA LEU A 289 -20.85 37.59 -30.61
C LEU A 289 -21.83 38.27 -29.65
N MET A 290 -21.61 38.16 -28.32
CA MET A 290 -22.45 38.86 -27.34
C MET A 290 -22.28 40.38 -27.38
N ALA A 291 -21.05 40.83 -27.57
CA ALA A 291 -20.78 42.28 -27.78
C ALA A 291 -21.46 42.79 -29.08
N GLY A 292 -21.39 42.04 -30.18
CA GLY A 292 -22.08 42.34 -31.43
C GLY A 292 -23.61 42.38 -31.27
N LEU A 293 -24.20 41.40 -30.55
CA LEU A 293 -25.62 41.37 -30.26
C LEU A 293 -26.07 42.50 -29.33
N ALA A 294 -25.22 42.90 -28.38
CA ALA A 294 -25.48 44.06 -27.51
C ALA A 294 -25.50 45.39 -28.30
N LEU A 295 -24.55 45.53 -29.25
CA LEU A 295 -24.56 46.71 -30.16
C LEU A 295 -25.77 46.72 -31.06
N LEU A 296 -26.20 45.59 -31.61
CA LEU A 296 -27.43 45.49 -32.43
C LEU A 296 -28.70 45.72 -31.61
N ARG A 297 -28.74 45.41 -30.30
CA ARG A 297 -29.87 45.76 -29.43
C ARG A 297 -29.90 47.19 -29.02
N PHE A 298 -28.77 47.90 -28.98
CA PHE A 298 -28.72 49.32 -28.63
C PHE A 298 -29.36 50.18 -29.73
N ASP A 299 -29.27 49.77 -31.00
CA ASP A 299 -29.94 50.45 -32.13
C ASP A 299 -31.42 50.09 -32.25
N PHE A 300 -31.90 49.00 -31.63
CA PHE A 300 -33.30 48.55 -31.75
C PHE A 300 -34.21 49.04 -30.63
N PHE A 301 -33.65 49.57 -29.51
CA PHE A 301 -34.46 50.03 -28.36
C PHE A 301 -34.96 51.48 -28.49
N GLY A 302 -34.70 52.13 -29.62
CA GLY A 302 -35.19 53.48 -29.90
C GLY A 302 -36.58 53.57 -30.56
N LEU A 303 -37.22 52.45 -30.91
CA LEU A 303 -38.39 52.50 -31.82
C LEU A 303 -39.61 51.66 -31.45
N VAL A 304 -39.78 51.08 -30.24
CA VAL A 304 -41.08 50.45 -29.89
C VAL A 304 -41.40 50.64 -28.42
N GLY A 305 -42.28 51.56 -28.14
CA GLY A 305 -43.04 51.67 -26.89
C GLY A 305 -44.17 50.63 -26.86
N GLU A 306 -44.46 50.21 -25.64
CA GLU A 306 -45.69 49.64 -25.14
C GLU A 306 -46.36 48.48 -25.91
N ARG A 307 -46.39 47.31 -25.28
CA ARG A 307 -47.61 46.54 -25.03
C ARG A 307 -47.44 45.47 -23.97
N GLU A 308 -48.33 45.54 -23.02
CA GLU A 308 -48.60 44.55 -21.97
C GLU A 308 -49.06 43.19 -22.51
N GLY A 309 -48.75 42.16 -21.70
CA GLY A 309 -49.67 41.03 -21.54
C GLY A 309 -49.23 39.73 -22.19
N MET A 310 -48.81 38.85 -21.41
CA MET A 310 -49.42 37.53 -21.12
C MET A 310 -48.43 36.56 -20.48
N ALA A 311 -48.80 36.18 -19.29
CA ALA A 311 -48.24 35.05 -18.55
C ALA A 311 -48.68 33.71 -19.18
N LYS A 312 -47.88 32.67 -18.83
CA LYS A 312 -48.11 31.23 -18.99
C LYS A 312 -47.57 30.63 -20.30
N ILE A 313 -46.48 29.94 -20.18
CA ILE A 313 -46.34 28.47 -20.26
C ILE A 313 -44.89 28.15 -19.82
N ALA A 314 -44.76 27.79 -18.57
CA ALA A 314 -43.59 27.09 -18.07
C ALA A 314 -43.98 25.63 -17.91
N GLU A 315 -43.56 24.78 -18.83
CA GLU A 315 -43.57 23.34 -18.56
C GLU A 315 -42.45 22.63 -19.36
N HIS A 316 -41.64 21.89 -18.58
CA HIS A 316 -40.69 20.88 -19.03
C HIS A 316 -39.42 21.31 -19.77
N ALA A 317 -38.50 21.96 -19.02
CA ALA A 317 -37.10 21.71 -19.22
C ALA A 317 -36.55 21.07 -17.94
N GLN A 318 -36.41 19.75 -17.94
CA GLN A 318 -35.69 19.05 -16.86
C GLN A 318 -34.27 19.58 -16.83
N PRO A 319 -33.75 20.06 -15.68
CA PRO A 319 -32.39 20.46 -15.58
C PRO A 319 -31.50 19.21 -15.71
N LYS A 320 -30.55 19.23 -16.61
CA LYS A 320 -29.44 18.25 -16.65
C LYS A 320 -28.59 18.49 -15.39
N HIS A 321 -28.96 17.83 -14.30
CA HIS A 321 -28.14 17.84 -13.09
C HIS A 321 -26.85 17.03 -13.33
N GLU A 322 -25.73 17.70 -13.41
CA GLU A 322 -24.41 17.08 -13.33
C GLU A 322 -24.10 16.75 -11.86
N PHE A 323 -23.94 15.46 -11.56
CA PHE A 323 -23.79 14.89 -10.21
C PHE A 323 -22.39 15.06 -9.59
N ILE A 324 -21.49 15.82 -10.20
CA ILE A 324 -20.06 15.75 -9.90
C ILE A 324 -19.62 16.96 -9.09
N ILE A 325 -19.18 16.72 -7.84
CA ILE A 325 -18.34 17.67 -7.11
C ILE A 325 -16.92 17.50 -7.67
N ARG A 326 -16.53 18.31 -8.65
CA ARG A 326 -15.15 18.35 -9.15
C ARG A 326 -14.39 19.42 -8.40
N ARG A 327 -13.40 18.96 -7.59
CA ARG A 327 -12.19 19.71 -7.33
C ARG A 327 -11.03 18.75 -7.48
N ASP A 328 -10.24 18.90 -8.52
CA ASP A 328 -9.13 18.01 -8.91
C ASP A 328 -7.98 18.00 -7.88
N ASP A 329 -8.04 18.84 -6.87
CA ASP A 329 -7.07 19.05 -5.79
C ASP A 329 -7.55 18.55 -4.41
N TRP A 330 -8.77 18.03 -4.29
CA TRP A 330 -9.30 17.54 -3.03
C TRP A 330 -8.76 16.16 -2.67
N THR A 331 -8.32 16.04 -1.41
CA THR A 331 -7.99 14.76 -0.78
C THR A 331 -9.27 14.07 -0.28
N ILE A 332 -9.19 12.78 0.07
CA ILE A 332 -10.28 12.06 0.74
C ILE A 332 -10.72 12.81 2.01
N SER A 333 -9.77 13.40 2.75
CA SER A 333 -10.05 14.22 3.94
C SER A 333 -10.90 15.45 3.62
N ASP A 334 -10.67 16.10 2.46
CA ASP A 334 -11.45 17.27 2.03
C ASP A 334 -12.88 16.87 1.67
N TYR A 335 -13.08 15.72 1.02
CA TYR A 335 -14.40 15.17 0.74
C TYR A 335 -15.16 14.79 2.00
N ILE A 336 -14.46 14.20 2.99
CA ILE A 336 -15.06 13.87 4.30
C ILE A 336 -15.41 15.13 5.07
N ALA A 337 -14.56 16.17 5.02
CA ALA A 337 -14.86 17.47 5.63
C ALA A 337 -16.09 18.12 4.96
N ALA A 338 -16.19 18.07 3.63
CA ALA A 338 -17.35 18.54 2.88
C ALA A 338 -18.62 17.72 3.21
N GLN A 339 -18.49 16.41 3.33
CA GLN A 339 -19.58 15.53 3.79
C GLN A 339 -20.07 15.94 5.18
N ASN A 340 -19.15 16.15 6.12
CA ASN A 340 -19.51 16.57 7.48
C ASN A 340 -20.22 17.93 7.49
N LEU A 341 -19.79 18.87 6.66
CA LEU A 341 -20.40 20.20 6.51
C LEU A 341 -21.80 20.10 5.91
N LEU A 342 -21.97 19.29 4.84
CA LEU A 342 -23.24 19.10 4.16
C LEU A 342 -24.28 18.38 5.04
N LEU A 343 -23.83 17.46 5.89
CA LEU A 343 -24.66 16.64 6.76
C LEU A 343 -24.76 17.18 8.19
N GLN A 344 -24.13 18.35 8.47
CA GLN A 344 -24.03 18.92 9.82
C GLN A 344 -23.44 17.96 10.86
N LEU A 345 -22.55 17.07 10.41
CA LEU A 345 -21.86 16.13 11.29
C LEU A 345 -20.71 16.84 12.03
N PRO A 346 -20.39 16.42 13.27
CA PRO A 346 -19.25 16.99 14.00
C PRO A 346 -17.92 16.71 13.27
N VAL A 347 -16.96 17.62 13.40
CA VAL A 347 -15.60 17.48 12.83
C VAL A 347 -14.97 16.15 13.26
N MET A 348 -14.20 15.53 12.36
CA MET A 348 -13.50 14.26 12.67
C MET A 348 -12.60 14.42 13.90
N LYS A 349 -12.75 13.50 14.85
CA LYS A 349 -11.89 13.37 16.02
C LYS A 349 -10.72 12.43 15.71
N SER A 350 -9.66 12.48 16.49
CA SER A 350 -8.52 11.57 16.36
C SER A 350 -8.89 10.08 16.50
N THR A 351 -10.05 9.79 17.08
CA THR A 351 -10.61 8.44 17.23
C THR A 351 -11.40 7.96 16.01
N ASP A 352 -11.61 8.81 15.02
CA ASP A 352 -12.36 8.44 13.82
C ASP A 352 -11.42 7.93 12.72
N ALA A 353 -11.90 6.98 11.93
CA ALA A 353 -11.20 6.44 10.78
C ALA A 353 -12.14 6.34 9.58
N VAL A 354 -11.58 6.07 8.42
CA VAL A 354 -12.29 5.89 7.17
C VAL A 354 -12.09 4.46 6.71
N LEU A 355 -13.20 3.78 6.44
CA LEU A 355 -13.23 2.46 5.85
C LEU A 355 -13.42 2.61 4.34
N ASN A 356 -12.51 2.03 3.57
CA ASN A 356 -12.61 1.97 2.11
C ASN A 356 -13.14 0.60 1.71
N LEU A 357 -14.26 0.55 0.98
CA LEU A 357 -14.97 -0.66 0.62
C LEU A 357 -15.32 -0.65 -0.87
N HIS A 358 -15.53 -1.83 -1.44
CA HIS A 358 -15.83 -2.01 -2.86
C HIS A 358 -17.14 -2.77 -3.10
N PRO A 359 -18.28 -2.34 -2.53
CA PRO A 359 -19.54 -3.06 -2.66
C PRO A 359 -20.17 -2.92 -4.03
N ALA A 360 -20.98 -3.91 -4.41
CA ALA A 360 -21.93 -3.77 -5.50
C ALA A 360 -23.00 -2.69 -5.18
N PRO A 361 -23.57 -2.01 -6.19
CA PRO A 361 -24.55 -0.95 -5.96
C PRO A 361 -25.73 -1.37 -5.07
N GLU A 362 -26.17 -2.62 -5.21
CA GLU A 362 -27.28 -3.20 -4.45
C GLU A 362 -26.97 -3.36 -2.95
N CYS A 363 -25.69 -3.43 -2.58
CA CYS A 363 -25.25 -3.58 -1.19
C CYS A 363 -25.22 -2.23 -0.44
N LEU A 364 -25.32 -1.09 -1.14
CA LEU A 364 -25.31 0.25 -0.53
C LEU A 364 -26.49 0.46 0.42
N LYS A 365 -27.62 -0.20 0.18
CA LYS A 365 -28.80 -0.16 1.07
C LYS A 365 -28.53 -0.70 2.48
N ASP A 366 -27.53 -1.57 2.64
CA ASP A 366 -27.18 -2.17 3.91
C ASP A 366 -26.39 -1.20 4.80
N ILE A 367 -25.86 -0.11 4.22
CA ILE A 367 -25.15 0.96 4.92
C ILE A 367 -26.15 2.03 5.36
N GLY A 368 -26.67 1.91 6.57
CA GLY A 368 -27.72 2.78 7.10
C GLY A 368 -27.27 4.19 7.48
N ARG A 369 -26.22 4.75 6.83
CA ARG A 369 -25.69 6.09 7.07
C ARG A 369 -25.10 6.71 5.81
N PRO A 370 -24.97 8.05 5.77
CA PRO A 370 -24.34 8.73 4.64
C PRO A 370 -22.90 8.27 4.41
N LEU A 371 -22.55 8.14 3.11
CA LEU A 371 -21.22 7.72 2.65
C LEU A 371 -20.76 8.55 1.44
N ILE A 372 -19.49 8.46 1.11
CA ILE A 372 -18.95 9.03 -0.12
C ILE A 372 -18.76 7.89 -1.12
N ALA A 373 -19.32 8.03 -2.31
CA ALA A 373 -19.18 7.07 -3.41
C ALA A 373 -18.33 7.66 -4.53
N SER A 374 -17.43 6.86 -5.09
CA SER A 374 -16.69 7.18 -6.30
C SER A 374 -17.58 6.99 -7.52
N ILE A 375 -17.66 7.99 -8.38
CA ILE A 375 -18.43 7.98 -9.62
C ILE A 375 -17.56 8.44 -10.79
N ASN A 376 -18.06 8.32 -12.03
CA ASN A 376 -17.37 8.78 -13.22
C ASN A 376 -16.95 10.26 -13.09
N GLY A 377 -15.64 10.49 -12.96
CA GLY A 377 -15.04 11.83 -12.91
C GLY A 377 -15.09 12.53 -11.55
N GLY A 378 -15.31 11.81 -10.43
CA GLY A 378 -15.25 12.41 -9.10
C GLY A 378 -15.92 11.57 -8.01
N TYR A 379 -16.48 12.26 -7.03
CA TYR A 379 -17.16 11.66 -5.88
C TYR A 379 -18.51 12.34 -5.65
N CYS A 380 -19.44 11.61 -5.05
CA CYS A 380 -20.71 12.15 -4.56
C CYS A 380 -20.97 11.70 -3.12
N VAL A 381 -21.80 12.46 -2.41
CA VAL A 381 -22.32 12.03 -1.11
C VAL A 381 -23.62 11.26 -1.32
N VAL A 382 -23.66 10.01 -0.89
CA VAL A 382 -24.87 9.20 -0.82
C VAL A 382 -25.48 9.39 0.57
N HIS A 383 -26.69 9.93 0.64
CA HIS A 383 -27.41 10.16 1.90
C HIS A 383 -28.15 8.93 2.37
N HIS A 384 -28.76 8.24 1.42
CA HIS A 384 -29.53 7.03 1.65
C HIS A 384 -29.60 6.20 0.37
N ALA A 385 -29.58 4.88 0.50
CA ALA A 385 -29.81 3.94 -0.58
C ALA A 385 -30.99 3.01 -0.21
N GLY A 386 -31.98 2.93 -1.08
CA GLY A 386 -33.11 1.99 -1.00
C GLY A 386 -32.87 0.77 -1.90
N ALA A 387 -33.91 -0.04 -2.07
CA ALA A 387 -33.85 -1.21 -2.96
C ALA A 387 -33.72 -0.79 -4.44
N ASP A 388 -34.50 0.24 -4.86
CA ASP A 388 -34.63 0.64 -6.27
C ASP A 388 -34.17 2.08 -6.53
N SER A 389 -33.95 2.88 -5.48
CA SER A 389 -33.57 4.29 -5.59
C SER A 389 -32.47 4.66 -4.61
N ILE A 390 -31.75 5.73 -4.93
CA ILE A 390 -30.64 6.27 -4.15
C ILE A 390 -30.72 7.80 -4.10
N TRP A 391 -30.44 8.39 -2.92
CA TRP A 391 -30.42 9.83 -2.70
C TRP A 391 -28.98 10.32 -2.66
N VAL A 392 -28.63 11.19 -3.59
CA VAL A 392 -27.24 11.70 -3.72
C VAL A 392 -27.22 13.22 -3.75
N THR A 393 -26.14 13.82 -3.27
CA THR A 393 -25.92 15.26 -3.39
C THR A 393 -25.45 15.60 -4.80
N GLY A 394 -26.20 16.49 -5.48
CA GLY A 394 -25.82 17.07 -6.76
C GLY A 394 -24.78 18.17 -6.66
N ARG A 395 -24.39 18.74 -7.81
CA ARG A 395 -23.39 19.81 -7.94
C ARG A 395 -23.83 21.12 -7.28
N ASP A 396 -25.12 21.39 -7.24
CA ASP A 396 -25.79 22.53 -6.62
C ASP A 396 -26.03 22.35 -5.11
N ARG A 397 -25.53 21.26 -4.52
CA ARG A 397 -25.77 20.81 -3.14
C ARG A 397 -27.20 20.34 -2.86
N ALA A 398 -28.06 20.26 -3.87
CA ALA A 398 -29.39 19.65 -3.71
C ALA A 398 -29.28 18.14 -3.55
N VAL A 399 -30.11 17.57 -2.68
CA VAL A 399 -30.26 16.11 -2.57
C VAL A 399 -31.24 15.65 -3.63
N ILE A 400 -30.81 14.74 -4.48
CA ILE A 400 -31.57 14.26 -5.61
C ILE A 400 -31.83 12.76 -5.44
N GLU A 401 -33.04 12.33 -5.60
CA GLU A 401 -33.40 10.93 -5.73
C GLU A 401 -33.24 10.48 -7.20
N MET A 402 -32.60 9.33 -7.37
CA MET A 402 -32.48 8.71 -8.70
C MET A 402 -32.64 7.19 -8.64
N PRO A 403 -33.02 6.53 -9.74
CA PRO A 403 -33.01 5.08 -9.82
C PRO A 403 -31.60 4.48 -9.57
N LEU A 404 -31.56 3.40 -8.79
CA LEU A 404 -30.30 2.71 -8.48
C LEU A 404 -29.59 2.21 -9.76
N SER A 405 -30.34 1.77 -10.77
CA SER A 405 -29.82 1.36 -12.07
C SER A 405 -29.07 2.49 -12.80
N ARG A 406 -29.54 3.74 -12.69
CA ARG A 406 -28.88 4.91 -13.26
C ARG A 406 -27.62 5.26 -12.48
N PHE A 407 -27.65 5.16 -11.15
CA PHE A 407 -26.48 5.33 -10.32
C PHE A 407 -25.42 4.28 -10.61
N ALA A 408 -25.79 3.01 -10.76
CA ALA A 408 -24.88 1.91 -11.10
C ALA A 408 -24.09 2.16 -12.39
N GLY A 409 -24.67 2.84 -13.38
CA GLY A 409 -24.00 3.20 -14.64
C GLY A 409 -22.85 4.21 -14.47
N VAL A 410 -22.80 4.96 -13.39
CA VAL A 410 -21.76 5.97 -13.09
C VAL A 410 -20.89 5.62 -11.89
N TYR A 411 -21.30 4.67 -11.08
CA TYR A 411 -20.60 4.21 -9.87
C TYR A 411 -19.32 3.44 -10.21
N ARG A 412 -18.25 3.67 -9.45
CA ARG A 412 -16.91 3.07 -9.67
C ARG A 412 -16.53 2.04 -8.61
N TRP A 413 -17.51 1.38 -8.02
CA TRP A 413 -17.31 0.28 -7.08
C TRP A 413 -16.41 0.62 -5.89
N ASN A 414 -16.41 1.86 -5.45
CA ASN A 414 -15.59 2.32 -4.34
C ASN A 414 -16.36 3.31 -3.46
N ILE A 415 -16.40 3.04 -2.15
CA ILE A 415 -17.04 3.91 -1.16
C ILE A 415 -16.13 4.17 0.02
N PHE A 416 -16.32 5.32 0.65
CA PHE A 416 -15.62 5.71 1.86
C PHE A 416 -16.64 5.98 2.95
N VAL A 417 -16.51 5.25 4.07
CA VAL A 417 -17.42 5.35 5.21
C VAL A 417 -16.65 5.73 6.45
N ARG A 418 -17.05 6.82 7.11
CA ARG A 418 -16.49 7.23 8.40
C ARG A 418 -16.99 6.30 9.50
N TYR A 419 -16.08 5.81 10.33
CA TYR A 419 -16.41 5.06 11.52
C TYR A 419 -15.57 5.48 12.73
N ARG A 420 -16.03 5.19 13.93
CA ARG A 420 -15.27 5.43 15.16
C ARG A 420 -14.42 4.21 15.47
N LYS A 421 -13.11 4.37 15.61
CA LYS A 421 -12.25 3.30 16.10
C LYS A 421 -12.77 2.86 17.47
N GLY A 422 -13.13 1.60 17.59
CA GLY A 422 -13.48 0.97 18.87
C GLY A 422 -12.23 0.72 19.73
N ALA A 423 -12.43 0.20 20.96
CA ALA A 423 -11.35 -0.32 21.80
C ALA A 423 -10.59 -1.47 21.10
N PRO A 424 -9.39 -1.85 21.57
CA PRO A 424 -8.40 -2.62 20.82
C PRO A 424 -8.94 -3.88 20.16
N GLU A 425 -8.35 -4.21 19.03
CA GLU A 425 -8.64 -5.23 18.04
C GLU A 425 -8.96 -6.59 18.64
N GLN A 426 -10.23 -6.82 18.96
CA GLN A 426 -10.70 -8.16 19.30
C GLN A 426 -11.09 -8.86 17.98
N ILE A 427 -10.37 -9.92 17.64
CA ILE A 427 -10.65 -10.79 16.49
C ILE A 427 -11.66 -11.84 16.95
N TYR A 428 -12.73 -12.05 16.16
CA TYR A 428 -13.71 -13.10 16.41
C TYR A 428 -13.64 -14.16 15.33
N ARG A 429 -13.56 -15.43 15.75
CA ARG A 429 -13.40 -16.60 14.89
C ARG A 429 -14.15 -17.82 15.43
N MET A 430 -14.07 -18.92 14.68
CA MET A 430 -14.70 -20.19 15.07
C MET A 430 -14.46 -20.55 16.55
N ALA A 431 -15.51 -20.98 17.23
CA ALA A 431 -15.58 -21.35 18.65
C ALA A 431 -15.58 -20.16 19.65
N ASP A 432 -15.42 -18.91 19.23
CA ASP A 432 -15.62 -17.78 20.13
C ASP A 432 -17.08 -17.69 20.59
N THR A 433 -17.28 -17.21 21.85
CA THR A 433 -18.61 -17.12 22.46
C THR A 433 -18.82 -15.80 23.15
N GLY A 434 -20.08 -15.42 23.36
CA GLY A 434 -20.43 -14.27 24.17
C GLY A 434 -21.43 -13.29 23.51
N GLU A 435 -21.76 -12.22 24.27
CA GLU A 435 -22.74 -11.22 23.82
C GLU A 435 -22.30 -10.47 22.55
N ARG A 436 -21.01 -10.25 22.37
CA ARG A 436 -20.51 -9.60 21.17
C ARG A 436 -20.68 -10.46 19.92
N VAL A 437 -20.47 -11.78 20.05
CA VAL A 437 -20.75 -12.74 18.96
C VAL A 437 -22.25 -12.74 18.66
N ARG A 438 -23.09 -12.77 19.68
CA ARG A 438 -24.57 -12.70 19.52
C ARG A 438 -24.97 -11.42 18.81
N TRP A 439 -24.37 -10.30 19.16
CA TRP A 439 -24.62 -9.02 18.48
C TRP A 439 -24.18 -9.06 17.01
N ILE A 440 -23.00 -9.58 16.70
CA ILE A 440 -22.52 -9.77 15.31
C ILE A 440 -23.54 -10.60 14.53
N GLN A 441 -23.97 -11.73 15.05
CA GLN A 441 -24.99 -12.60 14.44
C GLN A 441 -26.31 -11.86 14.22
N SER A 442 -26.74 -11.03 15.17
CA SER A 442 -27.97 -10.24 15.01
C SER A 442 -27.87 -9.21 13.86
N VAL A 443 -26.68 -8.62 13.65
CA VAL A 443 -26.44 -7.71 12.53
C VAL A 443 -26.45 -8.49 11.20
N LEU A 444 -25.76 -9.62 11.13
CA LEU A 444 -25.73 -10.48 9.93
C LEU A 444 -27.13 -10.97 9.56
N LYS A 445 -27.95 -11.36 10.54
CA LYS A 445 -29.33 -11.81 10.31
C LYS A 445 -30.20 -10.67 9.76
N ARG A 446 -30.12 -9.48 10.37
CA ARG A 446 -30.88 -8.30 9.90
C ARG A 446 -30.48 -7.87 8.49
N ALA A 447 -29.21 -7.97 8.16
CA ALA A 447 -28.70 -7.61 6.83
C ALA A 447 -28.86 -8.74 5.79
N GLY A 448 -29.42 -9.90 6.17
CA GLY A 448 -29.71 -11.01 5.26
C GLY A 448 -28.53 -11.95 4.95
N TYR A 449 -27.41 -11.77 5.63
CA TYR A 449 -26.22 -12.62 5.44
C TYR A 449 -26.24 -13.91 6.27
N MET A 450 -27.13 -14.03 7.25
CA MET A 450 -27.33 -15.23 8.08
C MET A 450 -28.84 -15.48 8.27
N LYS A 451 -29.26 -16.76 8.30
CA LYS A 451 -30.66 -17.14 8.47
C LYS A 451 -31.00 -17.56 9.91
N MET A 452 -30.04 -18.16 10.62
CA MET A 452 -30.24 -18.67 11.98
C MET A 452 -30.40 -17.57 13.04
N ASP A 453 -31.00 -17.94 14.16
CA ASP A 453 -31.11 -17.05 15.33
C ASP A 453 -29.74 -16.88 16.03
N PRO A 454 -29.46 -15.68 16.58
CA PRO A 454 -28.21 -15.39 17.26
C PRO A 454 -28.01 -16.29 18.50
N SER A 455 -27.13 -17.26 18.40
CA SER A 455 -26.81 -18.20 19.49
C SER A 455 -25.82 -17.64 20.52
N GLY A 456 -24.97 -16.70 20.07
CA GLY A 456 -23.82 -16.21 20.83
C GLY A 456 -22.59 -17.14 20.75
N VAL A 457 -22.63 -18.18 19.90
CA VAL A 457 -21.49 -19.07 19.61
C VAL A 457 -21.09 -18.90 18.15
N TYR A 458 -19.82 -18.58 17.89
CA TYR A 458 -19.29 -18.39 16.53
C TYR A 458 -19.11 -19.77 15.87
N GLY A 459 -20.14 -20.24 15.19
CA GLY A 459 -20.16 -21.52 14.49
C GLY A 459 -19.96 -21.36 12.98
N VAL A 460 -20.09 -22.48 12.25
CA VAL A 460 -19.95 -22.56 10.79
C VAL A 460 -20.90 -21.60 10.06
N GLU A 461 -22.12 -21.47 10.52
CA GLU A 461 -23.13 -20.56 9.96
C GLU A 461 -22.72 -19.08 10.12
N THR A 462 -22.10 -18.73 11.25
CA THR A 462 -21.60 -17.37 11.49
C THR A 462 -20.43 -17.08 10.56
N ALA A 463 -19.48 -18.01 10.43
CA ALA A 463 -18.35 -17.88 9.51
C ALA A 463 -18.83 -17.73 8.05
N ALA A 464 -19.76 -18.56 7.60
CA ALA A 464 -20.35 -18.47 6.26
C ALA A 464 -21.11 -17.12 6.04
N GLY A 465 -21.78 -16.60 7.07
CA GLY A 465 -22.40 -15.28 7.03
C GLY A 465 -21.40 -14.15 6.90
N ILE A 466 -20.28 -14.25 7.62
CA ILE A 466 -19.17 -13.27 7.53
C ILE A 466 -18.50 -13.35 6.16
N GLU A 467 -18.21 -14.54 5.63
CA GLU A 467 -17.65 -14.69 4.27
C GLU A 467 -18.52 -14.01 3.21
N LYS A 468 -19.85 -14.19 3.27
CA LYS A 468 -20.78 -13.53 2.34
C LYS A 468 -20.73 -12.00 2.49
N LEU A 469 -20.66 -11.51 3.72
CA LEU A 469 -20.53 -10.08 3.99
C LEU A 469 -19.21 -9.53 3.44
N GLN A 470 -18.10 -10.23 3.69
CA GLN A 470 -16.77 -9.87 3.20
C GLN A 470 -16.74 -9.80 1.66
N GLU A 471 -17.29 -10.81 0.98
CA GLU A 471 -17.42 -10.87 -0.47
C GLU A 471 -18.26 -9.70 -1.02
N ALA A 472 -19.41 -9.42 -0.40
CA ALA A 472 -20.32 -8.35 -0.82
C ALA A 472 -19.70 -6.94 -0.73
N PHE A 473 -18.74 -6.74 0.16
CA PHE A 473 -18.08 -5.45 0.39
C PHE A 473 -16.60 -5.42 -0.04
N GLY A 474 -16.12 -6.45 -0.72
CA GLY A 474 -14.76 -6.52 -1.28
C GLY A 474 -13.66 -6.62 -0.23
N LEU A 475 -13.94 -7.23 0.93
CA LEU A 475 -12.96 -7.58 1.95
C LEU A 475 -12.40 -8.99 1.72
N SER A 476 -11.29 -9.31 2.39
CA SER A 476 -10.73 -10.68 2.37
C SER A 476 -11.73 -11.69 2.91
N ARG A 477 -12.07 -12.70 2.10
CA ARG A 477 -13.05 -13.73 2.41
C ARG A 477 -12.42 -14.84 3.24
N ASP A 478 -12.25 -14.62 4.53
CA ASP A 478 -11.62 -15.54 5.47
C ASP A 478 -12.56 -16.07 6.58
N GLY A 479 -13.79 -15.56 6.62
CA GLY A 479 -14.78 -15.94 7.62
C GLY A 479 -14.40 -15.49 9.04
N VAL A 480 -13.43 -14.56 9.19
CA VAL A 480 -12.95 -14.04 10.48
C VAL A 480 -13.35 -12.57 10.63
N VAL A 481 -13.81 -12.18 11.80
CA VAL A 481 -14.12 -10.78 12.09
C VAL A 481 -12.87 -10.07 12.60
N GLY A 482 -12.02 -9.63 11.67
CA GLY A 482 -10.90 -8.73 11.94
C GLY A 482 -11.35 -7.27 12.08
N SER A 483 -10.38 -6.34 12.18
CA SER A 483 -10.63 -4.90 12.39
C SER A 483 -11.53 -4.27 11.32
N GLU A 484 -11.29 -4.54 10.04
CA GLU A 484 -12.09 -4.00 8.92
C GLU A 484 -13.49 -4.60 8.86
N THR A 485 -13.60 -5.92 9.02
CA THR A 485 -14.89 -6.62 9.07
C THR A 485 -15.72 -6.14 10.27
N LEU A 486 -15.10 -5.94 11.43
CA LEU A 486 -15.78 -5.41 12.62
C LEU A 486 -16.22 -3.96 12.43
N ALA A 487 -15.40 -3.14 11.76
CA ALA A 487 -15.77 -1.77 11.40
C ALA A 487 -16.99 -1.74 10.47
N LEU A 488 -17.01 -2.60 9.45
CA LEU A 488 -18.14 -2.76 8.54
C LEU A 488 -19.40 -3.21 9.28
N ILE A 489 -19.32 -4.22 10.16
CA ILE A 489 -20.44 -4.69 10.99
C ILE A 489 -20.97 -3.57 11.90
N ASN A 490 -20.08 -2.75 12.49
CA ASN A 490 -20.47 -1.59 13.29
C ASN A 490 -21.20 -0.51 12.43
N VAL A 491 -20.79 -0.34 11.18
CA VAL A 491 -21.43 0.59 10.23
C VAL A 491 -22.83 0.10 9.90
N ILE A 492 -23.00 -1.17 9.52
CA ILE A 492 -24.28 -1.79 9.20
C ILE A 492 -25.19 -1.88 10.43
N GLY A 493 -24.62 -2.28 11.58
CA GLY A 493 -25.37 -2.54 12.80
C GLY A 493 -25.99 -1.30 13.47
N ARG A 494 -25.47 -0.09 13.21
CA ARG A 494 -26.00 1.18 13.72
C ARG A 494 -27.03 1.85 12.81
N GLY A 495 -27.30 1.25 11.66
CA GLY A 495 -28.13 1.83 10.60
C GLY A 495 -29.65 1.71 10.75
N LYS A 496 -30.18 1.12 11.83
CA LYS A 496 -31.62 1.20 12.21
C LYS A 496 -31.77 1.11 13.72
N PRO A 497 -32.68 1.90 14.29
CA PRO A 497 -33.05 1.79 15.72
C PRO A 497 -33.66 0.42 16.00
#